data_2b396ab15d3b6547f089b48eca9344e7
#
_entry.id   2b396ab15d3b6547f089b48eca9344e7
#
_cell.length_a   1.000
_cell.length_b   1.000
_cell.length_c   1.000
_cell.angle_alpha   90.00
_cell.angle_beta   90.00
_cell.angle_gamma   90.00
#
_symmetry.space_group_name_H-M   'P 1'
#
loop_
_entity.id
_entity.type
_entity.pdbx_description
1 polymer ?
#
loop_
_entity_poly.entity_id
_entity_poly.type
_entity_poly.pdbx_seq_one_letter_code
_entity_poly.pdbx_strand_id
1 'polypeptide(L)'
;MAEGLFRHLTRERGGYQVWSAGVGAVNGQRPSPEAIQALQELGVDISNQRSRALTADLVERADYVFGMTQGHVDTVTLLHPGAAEKTFLLREFDDTLEGYEKDIPDPIGEGLDVYRECRDKIEQGIYSMLRYLERTGPAPERPLTVAVGADHAGFELKEAVRRHLTDSGVIVHDLGTASAESTDYPDYAQAVASAVAGGKAHFGVLMCSTGIGMSVAANKVPGIRAALVVNESGAELSRSHNDANVLCLGAQFTPPDQARRLVDLF
;
A
#
# COMPACT_ATOMS: atom_id res chain seq x y z
N MET A 1 -16.73 19.99 -2.79
CA MET A 1 -17.73 18.92 -2.53
C MET A 1 -17.06 17.62 -2.04
N ALA A 2 -16.12 17.01 -2.75
CA ALA A 2 -15.55 15.71 -2.43
C ALA A 2 -14.95 15.62 -1.00
N GLU A 3 -14.17 16.59 -0.55
CA GLU A 3 -13.63 16.62 0.82
C GLU A 3 -14.73 16.58 1.90
N GLY A 4 -15.81 17.35 1.71
CA GLY A 4 -16.92 17.38 2.65
C GLY A 4 -17.69 16.05 2.69
N LEU A 5 -17.97 15.47 1.52
CA LEU A 5 -18.61 14.16 1.41
C LEU A 5 -17.75 13.06 2.02
N PHE A 6 -16.45 13.02 1.71
CA PHE A 6 -15.55 12.03 2.26
C PHE A 6 -15.52 12.08 3.79
N ARG A 7 -15.36 13.27 4.37
CA ARG A 7 -15.40 13.45 5.84
C ARG A 7 -16.71 12.97 6.45
N HIS A 8 -17.84 13.26 5.78
CA HIS A 8 -19.15 12.83 6.24
C HIS A 8 -19.28 11.31 6.23
N LEU A 9 -18.90 10.66 5.13
CA LEU A 9 -19.02 9.21 4.94
C LEU A 9 -18.04 8.41 5.81
N THR A 10 -16.93 9.02 6.23
CA THR A 10 -15.90 8.34 7.04
C THR A 10 -15.89 8.73 8.51
N ARG A 11 -16.80 9.60 8.96
CA ARG A 11 -16.83 10.13 10.34
C ARG A 11 -16.82 9.05 11.44
N GLU A 12 -17.43 7.90 11.18
CA GLU A 12 -17.53 6.78 12.13
C GLU A 12 -16.45 5.72 11.93
N ARG A 13 -15.65 5.82 10.85
CA ARG A 13 -14.66 4.79 10.48
C ARG A 13 -13.28 5.02 11.07
N GLY A 14 -12.93 6.24 11.49
CA GLY A 14 -11.60 6.60 12.00
C GLY A 14 -10.46 6.40 10.99
N GLY A 15 -9.27 6.86 11.33
CA GLY A 15 -8.04 6.56 10.57
C GLY A 15 -7.84 7.33 9.25
N TYR A 16 -8.82 8.14 8.81
CA TYR A 16 -8.70 8.94 7.59
C TYR A 16 -8.47 10.42 7.88
N GLN A 17 -7.50 11.00 7.18
CA GLN A 17 -7.35 12.44 7.05
C GLN A 17 -7.57 12.82 5.58
N VAL A 18 -8.40 13.83 5.32
CA VAL A 18 -8.70 14.27 3.96
C VAL A 18 -8.55 15.77 3.83
N TRP A 19 -8.01 16.19 2.71
CA TRP A 19 -8.00 17.58 2.26
C TRP A 19 -8.15 17.65 0.75
N SER A 20 -8.64 18.77 0.24
CA SER A 20 -8.72 19.05 -1.18
C SER A 20 -7.78 20.17 -1.58
N ALA A 21 -7.29 20.11 -2.81
CA ALA A 21 -6.49 21.13 -3.45
C ALA A 21 -6.77 21.18 -4.95
N GLY A 22 -6.55 22.31 -5.60
CA GLY A 22 -6.70 22.44 -7.05
C GLY A 22 -5.37 22.78 -7.73
N VAL A 23 -5.10 22.17 -8.89
CA VAL A 23 -3.87 22.39 -9.67
C VAL A 23 -3.75 23.83 -10.18
N GLY A 24 -4.88 24.55 -10.37
CA GLY A 24 -4.93 25.97 -10.74
C GLY A 24 -5.71 26.84 -9.73
N ALA A 25 -5.89 26.37 -8.48
CA ALA A 25 -6.74 27.07 -7.54
C ALA A 25 -6.08 28.34 -6.98
N VAL A 26 -6.90 29.38 -6.81
CA VAL A 26 -6.57 30.54 -5.98
C VAL A 26 -6.95 30.24 -4.54
N ASN A 27 -6.05 30.50 -3.59
CA ASN A 27 -6.29 30.21 -2.18
C ASN A 27 -7.41 31.09 -1.58
N GLY A 28 -8.19 30.51 -0.66
CA GLY A 28 -9.13 31.25 0.18
C GLY A 28 -10.50 31.52 -0.41
N GLN A 29 -10.81 31.03 -1.62
CA GLN A 29 -12.13 31.17 -2.24
C GLN A 29 -13.17 30.30 -1.51
N ARG A 30 -14.40 30.80 -1.43
CA ARG A 30 -15.54 30.05 -0.89
C ARG A 30 -16.08 29.06 -1.93
N PRO A 31 -16.71 27.97 -1.50
CA PRO A 31 -17.49 27.12 -2.40
C PRO A 31 -18.61 27.93 -3.07
N SER A 32 -19.03 27.52 -4.27
CA SER A 32 -20.21 28.12 -4.92
C SER A 32 -21.49 27.87 -4.09
N PRO A 33 -22.50 28.77 -4.18
CA PRO A 33 -23.78 28.58 -3.49
C PRO A 33 -24.44 27.23 -3.84
N GLU A 34 -24.37 26.83 -5.09
CA GLU A 34 -24.92 25.57 -5.60
C GLU A 34 -24.21 24.35 -4.99
N ALA A 35 -22.87 24.41 -4.82
CA ALA A 35 -22.11 23.35 -4.15
C ALA A 35 -22.52 23.22 -2.67
N ILE A 36 -22.70 24.36 -1.98
CA ILE A 36 -23.16 24.37 -0.59
C ILE A 36 -24.56 23.78 -0.50
N GLN A 37 -25.49 24.21 -1.37
CA GLN A 37 -26.87 23.76 -1.36
C GLN A 37 -26.97 22.27 -1.67
N ALA A 38 -26.27 21.79 -2.69
CA ALA A 38 -26.29 20.38 -3.07
C ALA A 38 -25.82 19.45 -1.95
N LEU A 39 -24.85 19.89 -1.13
CA LEU A 39 -24.35 19.09 0.00
C LEU A 39 -25.20 19.25 1.27
N GLN A 40 -25.82 20.40 1.49
CA GLN A 40 -26.76 20.61 2.59
C GLN A 40 -27.97 19.67 2.51
N GLU A 41 -28.41 19.30 1.31
CA GLU A 41 -29.46 18.30 1.10
C GLU A 41 -29.12 16.92 1.70
N LEU A 42 -27.82 16.61 1.85
CA LEU A 42 -27.31 15.41 2.52
C LEU A 42 -26.87 15.65 3.97
N GLY A 43 -27.15 16.85 4.52
CA GLY A 43 -26.73 17.23 5.88
C GLY A 43 -25.24 17.54 6.01
N VAL A 44 -24.55 17.85 4.89
CA VAL A 44 -23.12 18.16 4.87
C VAL A 44 -22.90 19.65 4.66
N ASP A 45 -22.36 20.33 5.67
CA ASP A 45 -22.02 21.76 5.59
C ASP A 45 -20.56 21.97 5.14
N ILE A 46 -20.37 22.62 4.01
CA ILE A 46 -19.07 23.02 3.47
C ILE A 46 -18.85 24.55 3.42
N SER A 47 -19.74 25.34 4.00
CA SER A 47 -19.74 26.81 3.93
C SER A 47 -18.42 27.44 4.43
N ASN A 48 -17.76 26.78 5.37
CA ASN A 48 -16.49 27.19 5.97
C ASN A 48 -15.25 26.68 5.23
N GLN A 49 -15.40 25.82 4.22
CA GLN A 49 -14.27 25.36 3.41
C GLN A 49 -13.69 26.51 2.58
N ARG A 50 -12.41 26.42 2.28
CA ARG A 50 -11.70 27.39 1.43
C ARG A 50 -10.84 26.62 0.43
N SER A 51 -10.79 27.14 -0.80
CA SER A 51 -9.92 26.62 -1.84
C SER A 51 -8.46 26.71 -1.43
N ARG A 52 -7.67 25.75 -1.90
CA ARG A 52 -6.23 25.65 -1.65
C ARG A 52 -5.53 25.24 -2.94
N ALA A 53 -4.40 25.88 -3.24
CA ALA A 53 -3.54 25.44 -4.32
C ALA A 53 -2.84 24.12 -3.97
N LEU A 54 -2.65 23.27 -4.96
CA LEU A 54 -1.85 22.05 -4.82
C LEU A 54 -0.37 22.43 -4.63
N THR A 55 0.28 21.82 -3.65
CA THR A 55 1.71 22.02 -3.37
C THR A 55 2.42 20.66 -3.27
N ALA A 56 3.74 20.66 -3.48
CA ALA A 56 4.56 19.45 -3.34
C ALA A 56 4.40 18.82 -1.94
N ASP A 57 4.42 19.64 -0.87
CA ASP A 57 4.22 19.17 0.51
C ASP A 57 2.89 18.42 0.70
N LEU A 58 1.80 18.89 0.10
CA LEU A 58 0.51 18.21 0.17
C LEU A 58 0.55 16.86 -0.56
N VAL A 59 1.23 16.80 -1.72
CA VAL A 59 1.37 15.56 -2.50
C VAL A 59 2.27 14.57 -1.77
N GLU A 60 3.39 15.01 -1.22
CA GLU A 60 4.33 14.14 -0.47
C GLU A 60 3.69 13.50 0.76
N ARG A 61 2.93 14.29 1.52
CA ARG A 61 2.26 13.85 2.76
C ARG A 61 1.02 12.99 2.54
N ALA A 62 0.47 12.95 1.34
CA ALA A 62 -0.69 12.13 1.03
C ALA A 62 -0.26 10.67 0.77
N ASP A 63 -0.97 9.72 1.36
CA ASP A 63 -0.84 8.30 1.01
C ASP A 63 -1.47 8.02 -0.36
N TYR A 64 -2.56 8.74 -0.69
CA TYR A 64 -3.28 8.66 -1.96
C TYR A 64 -3.68 10.04 -2.45
N VAL A 65 -3.65 10.23 -3.76
CA VAL A 65 -4.11 11.44 -4.45
C VAL A 65 -5.20 11.04 -5.44
N PHE A 66 -6.35 11.72 -5.39
CA PHE A 66 -7.48 11.42 -6.28
C PHE A 66 -7.83 12.63 -7.14
N GLY A 67 -7.72 12.46 -8.46
CA GLY A 67 -8.15 13.43 -9.46
C GLY A 67 -9.63 13.27 -9.82
N MET A 68 -10.29 14.37 -10.14
CA MET A 68 -11.68 14.33 -10.65
C MET A 68 -11.74 13.93 -12.11
N THR A 69 -10.69 14.24 -12.89
CA THR A 69 -10.56 13.91 -14.31
C THR A 69 -9.17 13.36 -14.60
N GLN A 70 -9.02 12.69 -15.74
CA GLN A 70 -7.71 12.21 -16.21
C GLN A 70 -6.71 13.37 -16.33
N GLY A 71 -7.13 14.53 -16.79
CA GLY A 71 -6.26 15.71 -16.86
C GLY A 71 -5.71 16.17 -15.51
N HIS A 72 -6.43 15.96 -14.39
CA HIS A 72 -5.89 16.20 -13.05
C HIS A 72 -4.83 15.18 -12.66
N VAL A 73 -5.06 13.89 -12.95
CA VAL A 73 -4.10 12.80 -12.71
C VAL A 73 -2.81 13.06 -13.50
N ASP A 74 -2.93 13.37 -14.80
CA ASP A 74 -1.79 13.66 -15.67
C ASP A 74 -0.99 14.88 -15.18
N THR A 75 -1.69 15.92 -14.73
CA THR A 75 -1.04 17.13 -14.20
C THR A 75 -0.26 16.84 -12.92
N VAL A 76 -0.86 16.09 -11.98
CA VAL A 76 -0.18 15.71 -10.73
C VAL A 76 1.04 14.85 -11.01
N THR A 77 0.92 13.83 -11.88
CA THR A 77 2.03 12.93 -12.24
C THR A 77 3.15 13.64 -13.00
N LEU A 78 2.80 14.62 -13.85
CA LEU A 78 3.79 15.43 -14.56
C LEU A 78 4.58 16.32 -13.61
N LEU A 79 3.89 16.99 -12.68
CA LEU A 79 4.52 17.94 -11.73
C LEU A 79 5.22 17.22 -10.58
N HIS A 80 4.76 16.01 -10.21
CA HIS A 80 5.25 15.22 -9.10
C HIS A 80 5.42 13.75 -9.52
N PRO A 81 6.45 13.39 -10.31
CA PRO A 81 6.62 12.04 -10.86
C PRO A 81 6.65 10.93 -9.79
N GLY A 82 7.20 11.22 -8.60
CA GLY A 82 7.22 10.29 -7.47
C GLY A 82 5.84 9.97 -6.87
N ALA A 83 4.77 10.68 -7.29
CA ALA A 83 3.41 10.41 -6.84
C ALA A 83 2.59 9.55 -7.83
N ALA A 84 3.18 9.10 -8.94
CA ALA A 84 2.46 8.37 -9.99
C ALA A 84 1.74 7.12 -9.46
N GLU A 85 2.40 6.33 -8.60
CA GLU A 85 1.86 5.07 -8.06
C GLU A 85 0.75 5.26 -7.02
N LYS A 86 0.58 6.48 -6.50
CA LYS A 86 -0.45 6.83 -5.51
C LYS A 86 -1.50 7.82 -6.02
N THR A 87 -1.49 8.13 -7.33
CA THR A 87 -2.40 9.08 -7.95
C THR A 87 -3.38 8.35 -8.88
N PHE A 88 -4.67 8.48 -8.60
CA PHE A 88 -5.76 7.75 -9.26
C PHE A 88 -6.91 8.71 -9.62
N LEU A 89 -7.80 8.28 -10.52
CA LEU A 89 -9.11 8.91 -10.64
C LEU A 89 -9.98 8.58 -9.41
N LEU A 90 -10.83 9.50 -8.99
CA LEU A 90 -11.77 9.24 -7.88
C LEU A 90 -12.68 8.03 -8.17
N ARG A 91 -13.06 7.84 -9.44
CA ARG A 91 -13.88 6.71 -9.91
C ARG A 91 -13.04 5.58 -10.54
N GLU A 92 -11.74 5.52 -10.28
CA GLU A 92 -10.83 4.50 -10.82
C GLU A 92 -11.30 3.07 -10.55
N PHE A 93 -11.80 2.86 -9.33
CA PHE A 93 -12.15 1.55 -8.79
C PHE A 93 -13.64 1.18 -8.96
N ASP A 94 -14.35 1.89 -9.83
CA ASP A 94 -15.71 1.54 -10.23
C ASP A 94 -15.65 0.66 -11.49
N ASP A 95 -15.76 -0.65 -11.27
CA ASP A 95 -15.67 -1.67 -12.33
C ASP A 95 -16.85 -1.63 -13.31
N THR A 96 -17.87 -0.81 -13.06
CA THR A 96 -19.02 -0.64 -13.95
C THR A 96 -18.80 0.43 -15.02
N LEU A 97 -17.69 1.18 -14.94
CA LEU A 97 -17.38 2.31 -15.81
C LEU A 97 -16.12 2.06 -16.62
N GLU A 98 -16.12 2.55 -17.85
CA GLU A 98 -15.00 2.44 -18.76
C GLU A 98 -14.46 3.84 -19.18
N GLY A 99 -13.12 3.95 -19.28
CA GLY A 99 -12.41 5.08 -19.86
C GLY A 99 -12.91 6.45 -19.35
N TYR A 100 -13.40 7.29 -20.27
CA TYR A 100 -13.84 8.66 -20.00
C TYR A 100 -15.09 8.76 -19.09
N GLU A 101 -15.83 7.70 -18.88
CA GLU A 101 -16.96 7.67 -17.95
C GLU A 101 -16.53 7.83 -16.49
N LYS A 102 -15.25 7.56 -16.20
CA LYS A 102 -14.64 7.74 -14.88
C LYS A 102 -14.37 9.21 -14.53
N ASP A 103 -14.35 10.11 -15.50
CA ASP A 103 -14.19 11.53 -15.28
C ASP A 103 -15.44 12.13 -14.62
N ILE A 104 -15.21 13.08 -13.69
CA ILE A 104 -16.24 13.89 -13.06
C ILE A 104 -16.05 15.33 -13.55
N PRO A 105 -16.86 15.81 -14.47
CA PRO A 105 -16.77 17.17 -15.01
C PRO A 105 -16.97 18.23 -13.91
N ASP A 106 -16.30 19.37 -14.05
CA ASP A 106 -16.48 20.52 -13.16
C ASP A 106 -17.85 21.18 -13.42
N PRO A 107 -18.75 21.26 -12.43
CA PRO A 107 -20.06 21.88 -12.58
C PRO A 107 -20.03 23.43 -12.50
N ILE A 108 -18.86 24.06 -12.46
CA ILE A 108 -18.73 25.53 -12.29
C ILE A 108 -19.48 26.30 -13.37
N GLY A 109 -20.33 27.23 -12.95
CA GLY A 109 -21.16 28.03 -13.86
C GLY A 109 -22.48 27.39 -14.27
N GLU A 110 -22.72 26.12 -13.87
CA GLU A 110 -23.94 25.39 -14.16
C GLU A 110 -25.00 25.54 -13.05
N GLY A 111 -26.22 25.06 -13.33
CA GLY A 111 -27.30 25.09 -12.36
C GLY A 111 -27.21 24.00 -11.28
N LEU A 112 -28.04 24.14 -10.24
CA LEU A 112 -28.07 23.24 -9.09
C LEU A 112 -28.22 21.77 -9.45
N ASP A 113 -28.99 21.42 -10.48
CA ASP A 113 -29.19 20.03 -10.88
C ASP A 113 -27.90 19.40 -11.38
N VAL A 114 -27.05 20.12 -12.11
CA VAL A 114 -25.72 19.65 -12.52
C VAL A 114 -24.80 19.45 -11.31
N TYR A 115 -24.88 20.30 -10.30
CA TYR A 115 -24.17 20.13 -9.03
C TYR A 115 -24.64 18.88 -8.27
N ARG A 116 -25.94 18.56 -8.30
CA ARG A 116 -26.47 17.31 -7.72
C ARG A 116 -25.94 16.09 -8.43
N GLU A 117 -25.95 16.10 -9.77
CA GLU A 117 -25.37 14.99 -10.57
C GLU A 117 -23.86 14.82 -10.28
N CYS A 118 -23.12 15.92 -10.21
CA CYS A 118 -21.71 15.90 -9.86
C CYS A 118 -21.49 15.34 -8.44
N ARG A 119 -22.28 15.77 -7.46
CA ARG A 119 -22.28 15.26 -6.09
C ARG A 119 -22.48 13.74 -6.04
N ASP A 120 -23.50 13.25 -6.77
CA ASP A 120 -23.85 11.83 -6.78
C ASP A 120 -22.73 10.97 -7.41
N LYS A 121 -22.09 11.48 -8.47
CA LYS A 121 -20.89 10.85 -9.07
C LYS A 121 -19.70 10.83 -8.10
N ILE A 122 -19.48 11.92 -7.35
CA ILE A 122 -18.45 11.99 -6.32
C ILE A 122 -18.73 10.99 -5.21
N GLU A 123 -19.97 10.88 -4.73
CA GLU A 123 -20.36 9.96 -3.68
C GLU A 123 -20.11 8.50 -4.09
N GLN A 124 -20.55 8.10 -5.31
CA GLN A 124 -20.27 6.78 -5.88
C GLN A 124 -18.76 6.50 -5.97
N GLY A 125 -17.98 7.48 -6.45
CA GLY A 125 -16.54 7.38 -6.51
C GLY A 125 -15.91 7.18 -5.13
N ILE A 126 -16.38 7.90 -4.10
CA ILE A 126 -15.92 7.72 -2.72
C ILE A 126 -16.22 6.31 -2.21
N TYR A 127 -17.42 5.76 -2.48
CA TYR A 127 -17.74 4.39 -2.06
C TYR A 127 -16.87 3.34 -2.75
N SER A 128 -16.60 3.46 -4.06
CA SER A 128 -15.72 2.53 -4.78
C SER A 128 -14.26 2.65 -4.30
N MET A 129 -13.78 3.87 -4.08
CA MET A 129 -12.47 4.15 -3.51
C MET A 129 -12.33 3.60 -2.09
N LEU A 130 -13.31 3.80 -1.20
CA LEU A 130 -13.26 3.25 0.16
C LEU A 130 -13.19 1.72 0.15
N ARG A 131 -13.95 1.05 -0.71
CA ARG A 131 -13.84 -0.40 -0.89
C ARG A 131 -12.44 -0.83 -1.37
N TYR A 132 -11.84 -0.05 -2.25
CA TYR A 132 -10.46 -0.28 -2.69
C TYR A 132 -9.48 -0.09 -1.53
N LEU A 133 -9.56 1.02 -0.80
CA LEU A 133 -8.70 1.31 0.35
C LEU A 133 -8.85 0.29 1.48
N GLU A 134 -10.07 -0.23 1.71
CA GLU A 134 -10.31 -1.32 2.67
C GLU A 134 -9.66 -2.65 2.24
N ARG A 135 -9.49 -2.85 0.95
CA ARG A 135 -8.83 -4.04 0.38
C ARG A 135 -7.32 -3.89 0.24
N THR A 136 -6.84 -2.69 -0.04
CA THR A 136 -5.46 -2.40 -0.46
C THR A 136 -4.80 -1.30 0.39
N GLY A 137 -5.60 -0.53 1.12
CA GLY A 137 -5.11 0.48 2.05
C GLY A 137 -4.19 -0.13 3.11
N PRO A 138 -3.45 0.70 3.87
CA PRO A 138 -2.80 0.19 5.06
C PRO A 138 -3.93 -0.46 5.87
N ALA A 139 -3.94 -1.78 5.89
CA ALA A 139 -4.84 -2.53 6.74
C ALA A 139 -4.75 -1.88 8.13
N PRO A 140 -5.86 -1.71 8.89
CA PRO A 140 -5.76 -1.29 10.28
C PRO A 140 -4.64 -2.14 10.85
N GLU A 141 -3.56 -1.51 11.28
CA GLU A 141 -2.26 -2.12 11.57
C GLU A 141 -2.38 -3.62 11.87
N ARG A 142 -2.46 -4.43 10.82
CA ARG A 142 -2.29 -5.87 11.03
C ARG A 142 -0.84 -5.97 11.45
N PRO A 143 -0.57 -6.46 12.65
CA PRO A 143 0.80 -6.57 13.07
C PRO A 143 1.57 -7.31 11.98
N LEU A 144 2.71 -6.75 11.60
CA LEU A 144 3.55 -7.30 10.54
C LEU A 144 3.70 -8.80 10.75
N THR A 145 3.35 -9.57 9.74
CA THR A 145 3.43 -11.03 9.79
C THR A 145 4.50 -11.51 8.83
N VAL A 146 5.46 -12.25 9.33
CA VAL A 146 6.57 -12.82 8.57
C VAL A 146 6.57 -14.34 8.68
N ALA A 147 6.61 -15.02 7.55
CA ALA A 147 6.82 -16.47 7.51
C ALA A 147 8.32 -16.76 7.50
N VAL A 148 8.80 -17.60 8.41
CA VAL A 148 10.21 -18.02 8.44
C VAL A 148 10.31 -19.51 8.11
N GLY A 149 11.37 -19.89 7.38
CA GLY A 149 11.62 -21.28 7.03
C GLY A 149 13.09 -21.58 6.88
N ALA A 150 13.50 -22.77 7.27
CA ALA A 150 14.85 -23.27 7.08
C ALA A 150 14.86 -24.80 6.97
N ASP A 151 15.89 -25.34 6.30
CA ASP A 151 16.30 -26.72 6.44
C ASP A 151 17.20 -26.90 7.69
N HIS A 152 17.71 -28.10 7.88
CA HIS A 152 18.60 -28.42 8.99
C HIS A 152 19.87 -27.54 9.05
N ALA A 153 20.44 -27.14 7.91
CA ALA A 153 21.64 -26.30 7.87
C ALA A 153 21.37 -24.84 8.22
N GLY A 154 20.12 -24.35 8.01
CA GLY A 154 19.67 -23.02 8.38
C GLY A 154 18.98 -22.93 9.73
N PHE A 155 18.79 -24.04 10.45
CA PHE A 155 17.99 -24.11 11.67
C PHE A 155 18.39 -23.08 12.74
N GLU A 156 19.68 -23.05 13.13
CA GLU A 156 20.17 -22.13 14.15
C GLU A 156 19.99 -20.67 13.75
N LEU A 157 20.24 -20.35 12.48
CA LEU A 157 20.04 -18.99 11.96
C LEU A 157 18.55 -18.61 11.97
N LYS A 158 17.67 -19.53 11.61
CA LYS A 158 16.21 -19.36 11.68
C LYS A 158 15.77 -19.02 13.11
N GLU A 159 16.25 -19.75 14.10
CA GLU A 159 15.91 -19.51 15.49
C GLU A 159 16.38 -18.14 16.00
N ALA A 160 17.55 -17.67 15.53
CA ALA A 160 18.04 -16.33 15.85
C ALA A 160 17.17 -15.23 15.22
N VAL A 161 16.80 -15.39 13.95
CA VAL A 161 15.92 -14.46 13.22
C VAL A 161 14.48 -14.48 13.79
N ARG A 162 13.94 -15.67 14.06
CA ARG A 162 12.60 -15.82 14.64
C ARG A 162 12.47 -15.07 15.97
N ARG A 163 13.44 -15.25 16.87
CA ARG A 163 13.46 -14.54 18.16
C ARG A 163 13.54 -13.04 17.97
N HIS A 164 14.43 -12.56 17.12
CA HIS A 164 14.58 -11.13 16.84
C HIS A 164 13.29 -10.50 16.33
N LEU A 165 12.62 -11.11 15.35
CA LEU A 165 11.33 -10.65 14.83
C LEU A 165 10.25 -10.64 15.91
N THR A 166 10.17 -11.70 16.72
CA THR A 166 9.19 -11.80 17.81
C THR A 166 9.42 -10.73 18.88
N ASP A 167 10.67 -10.49 19.26
CA ASP A 167 11.05 -9.46 20.25
C ASP A 167 10.77 -8.04 19.74
N SER A 168 10.77 -7.85 18.40
CA SER A 168 10.38 -6.60 17.71
C SER A 168 8.86 -6.44 17.51
N GLY A 169 8.04 -7.35 18.03
CA GLY A 169 6.58 -7.27 17.95
C GLY A 169 5.97 -7.80 16.63
N VAL A 170 6.78 -8.45 15.79
CA VAL A 170 6.33 -9.08 14.54
C VAL A 170 5.65 -10.42 14.83
N ILE A 171 4.51 -10.70 14.20
CA ILE A 171 3.91 -12.05 14.22
C ILE A 171 4.73 -12.96 13.31
N VAL A 172 5.29 -14.03 13.88
CA VAL A 172 6.12 -14.97 13.13
C VAL A 172 5.37 -16.28 12.91
N HIS A 173 5.22 -16.68 11.64
CA HIS A 173 4.79 -18.02 11.25
C HIS A 173 6.02 -18.88 10.97
N ASP A 174 6.41 -19.71 11.91
CA ASP A 174 7.52 -20.65 11.71
C ASP A 174 7.05 -21.85 10.92
N LEU A 175 7.50 -21.96 9.68
CA LEU A 175 7.21 -23.03 8.72
C LEU A 175 8.46 -23.86 8.40
N GLY A 176 9.55 -23.68 9.15
CA GLY A 176 10.82 -24.38 8.96
C GLY A 176 10.95 -25.66 9.77
N THR A 177 12.09 -26.30 9.65
CA THR A 177 12.41 -27.46 10.48
C THR A 177 12.44 -27.10 11.98
N ALA A 178 12.07 -28.05 12.82
CA ALA A 178 12.13 -27.93 14.27
C ALA A 178 13.46 -28.45 14.88
N SER A 179 14.37 -29.00 14.06
CA SER A 179 15.63 -29.59 14.54
C SER A 179 16.75 -29.47 13.49
N ALA A 180 17.95 -29.82 13.89
CA ALA A 180 19.13 -29.92 13.01
C ALA A 180 19.24 -31.28 12.30
N GLU A 181 18.23 -32.14 12.38
CA GLU A 181 18.19 -33.41 11.63
C GLU A 181 18.00 -33.11 10.14
N SER A 182 18.67 -33.93 9.30
CA SER A 182 18.69 -33.73 7.85
C SER A 182 17.29 -33.73 7.24
N THR A 183 16.96 -32.64 6.55
CA THR A 183 15.68 -32.43 5.85
C THR A 183 15.91 -31.74 4.52
N ASP A 184 14.91 -31.79 3.61
CA ASP A 184 15.01 -31.23 2.27
C ASP A 184 14.49 -29.77 2.24
N TYR A 185 15.33 -28.83 1.80
CA TYR A 185 15.06 -27.40 1.75
C TYR A 185 13.85 -27.00 0.87
N PRO A 186 13.52 -27.69 -0.25
CA PRO A 186 12.45 -27.22 -1.15
C PRO A 186 11.07 -27.19 -0.46
N ASP A 187 10.80 -28.11 0.46
CA ASP A 187 9.52 -28.21 1.17
C ASP A 187 9.27 -26.95 2.00
N TYR A 188 10.30 -26.49 2.72
CA TYR A 188 10.22 -25.26 3.52
C TYR A 188 10.17 -24.01 2.66
N ALA A 189 10.92 -23.96 1.56
CA ALA A 189 10.86 -22.87 0.59
C ALA A 189 9.44 -22.76 0.00
N GLN A 190 8.82 -23.87 -0.38
CA GLN A 190 7.46 -23.92 -0.89
C GLN A 190 6.43 -23.47 0.16
N ALA A 191 6.56 -23.91 1.40
CA ALA A 191 5.65 -23.56 2.49
C ALA A 191 5.64 -22.03 2.75
N VAL A 192 6.83 -21.43 2.90
CA VAL A 192 6.97 -19.97 3.11
C VAL A 192 6.49 -19.20 1.88
N ALA A 193 6.92 -19.58 0.69
CA ALA A 193 6.51 -18.93 -0.56
C ALA A 193 4.99 -18.96 -0.74
N SER A 194 4.35 -20.11 -0.46
CA SER A 194 2.88 -20.23 -0.53
C SER A 194 2.15 -19.39 0.53
N ALA A 195 2.72 -19.24 1.72
CA ALA A 195 2.15 -18.38 2.76
C ALA A 195 2.19 -16.91 2.35
N VAL A 196 3.29 -16.45 1.75
CA VAL A 196 3.42 -15.09 1.23
C VAL A 196 2.52 -14.86 0.01
N ALA A 197 2.56 -15.74 -0.99
CA ALA A 197 1.74 -15.62 -2.19
C ALA A 197 0.22 -15.66 -1.87
N GLY A 198 -0.16 -16.43 -0.85
CA GLY A 198 -1.55 -16.53 -0.38
C GLY A 198 -1.98 -15.44 0.61
N GLY A 199 -1.15 -14.42 0.88
CA GLY A 199 -1.47 -13.32 1.79
C GLY A 199 -1.56 -13.70 3.27
N LYS A 200 -1.07 -14.87 3.67
CA LYS A 200 -1.00 -15.33 5.07
C LYS A 200 0.19 -14.71 5.83
N ALA A 201 1.19 -14.26 5.11
CA ALA A 201 2.31 -13.48 5.61
C ALA A 201 2.62 -12.34 4.63
N HIS A 202 3.09 -11.21 5.15
CA HIS A 202 3.48 -10.05 4.34
C HIS A 202 4.81 -10.32 3.65
N PHE A 203 5.75 -10.93 4.37
CA PHE A 203 7.09 -11.27 3.89
C PHE A 203 7.48 -12.70 4.30
N GLY A 204 8.50 -13.21 3.62
CA GLY A 204 9.13 -14.48 3.95
C GLY A 204 10.64 -14.31 4.24
N VAL A 205 11.17 -15.12 5.17
CA VAL A 205 12.61 -15.26 5.37
C VAL A 205 12.98 -16.74 5.32
N LEU A 206 13.89 -17.08 4.41
CA LEU A 206 14.31 -18.44 4.12
C LEU A 206 15.80 -18.63 4.36
N MET A 207 16.17 -19.69 5.03
CA MET A 207 17.56 -19.97 5.38
C MET A 207 17.92 -21.43 5.04
N CYS A 208 19.07 -21.63 4.43
CA CYS A 208 19.72 -22.92 4.28
C CYS A 208 21.24 -22.73 4.36
N SER A 209 22.03 -23.73 4.02
CA SER A 209 23.48 -23.64 4.02
C SER A 209 24.00 -22.40 3.26
N THR A 210 23.57 -22.20 2.00
CA THR A 210 24.05 -21.11 1.12
C THR A 210 22.99 -20.08 0.77
N GLY A 211 21.71 -20.33 1.06
CA GLY A 211 20.57 -19.48 0.63
C GLY A 211 20.17 -19.69 -0.83
N ILE A 212 21.05 -20.23 -1.67
CA ILE A 212 20.83 -20.37 -3.12
C ILE A 212 19.63 -21.29 -3.41
N GLY A 213 19.63 -22.50 -2.84
CA GLY A 213 18.56 -23.46 -3.04
C GLY A 213 17.19 -22.91 -2.64
N MET A 214 17.10 -22.26 -1.49
CA MET A 214 15.88 -21.59 -1.00
C MET A 214 15.40 -20.53 -1.98
N SER A 215 16.28 -19.65 -2.48
CA SER A 215 15.93 -18.63 -3.46
C SER A 215 15.41 -19.24 -4.77
N VAL A 216 16.07 -20.26 -5.30
CA VAL A 216 15.66 -20.94 -6.53
C VAL A 216 14.30 -21.63 -6.35
N ALA A 217 14.06 -22.31 -5.24
CA ALA A 217 12.81 -23.02 -4.97
C ALA A 217 11.65 -22.05 -4.75
N ALA A 218 11.82 -21.02 -3.94
CA ALA A 218 10.78 -20.03 -3.67
C ALA A 218 10.35 -19.26 -4.94
N ASN A 219 11.27 -18.88 -5.82
CA ASN A 219 10.97 -18.20 -7.07
C ASN A 219 10.19 -19.04 -8.10
N LYS A 220 9.97 -20.32 -7.87
CA LYS A 220 9.06 -21.14 -8.69
C LYS A 220 7.58 -20.92 -8.36
N VAL A 221 7.28 -20.29 -7.23
CA VAL A 221 5.91 -19.98 -6.83
C VAL A 221 5.48 -18.64 -7.47
N PRO A 222 4.38 -18.61 -8.24
CA PRO A 222 3.88 -17.38 -8.84
C PRO A 222 3.65 -16.28 -7.78
N GLY A 223 4.07 -15.05 -8.09
CA GLY A 223 3.95 -13.90 -7.19
C GLY A 223 5.11 -13.75 -6.18
N ILE A 224 6.07 -14.67 -6.17
CA ILE A 224 7.25 -14.59 -5.30
C ILE A 224 8.44 -13.99 -6.04
N ARG A 225 9.11 -13.07 -5.36
CA ARG A 225 10.39 -12.46 -5.71
C ARG A 225 11.34 -12.69 -4.53
N ALA A 226 12.00 -13.86 -4.54
CA ALA A 226 12.92 -14.27 -3.50
C ALA A 226 14.36 -13.82 -3.84
N ALA A 227 14.90 -12.94 -3.01
CA ALA A 227 16.24 -12.39 -3.14
C ALA A 227 17.24 -13.10 -2.25
N LEU A 228 18.31 -13.64 -2.83
CA LEU A 228 19.49 -14.07 -2.08
C LEU A 228 20.32 -12.83 -1.71
N VAL A 229 20.44 -12.56 -0.42
CA VAL A 229 21.13 -11.38 0.10
C VAL A 229 22.33 -11.77 0.96
N VAL A 230 23.45 -11.06 0.74
CA VAL A 230 24.71 -11.32 1.43
C VAL A 230 25.28 -10.07 2.15
N ASN A 231 24.67 -8.90 1.95
CA ASN A 231 25.09 -7.64 2.58
C ASN A 231 23.91 -6.66 2.71
N GLU A 232 24.13 -5.58 3.46
CA GLU A 232 23.10 -4.58 3.78
C GLU A 232 22.54 -3.88 2.54
N SER A 233 23.39 -3.42 1.62
CA SER A 233 22.93 -2.81 0.37
C SER A 233 22.06 -3.75 -0.49
N GLY A 234 22.39 -5.05 -0.48
CA GLY A 234 21.56 -6.06 -1.16
C GLY A 234 20.18 -6.22 -0.53
N ALA A 235 20.05 -6.10 0.80
CA ALA A 235 18.77 -6.13 1.49
C ALA A 235 17.91 -4.92 1.08
N GLU A 236 18.42 -3.71 1.22
CA GLU A 236 17.73 -2.46 0.87
C GLU A 236 17.32 -2.43 -0.62
N LEU A 237 18.24 -2.74 -1.54
CA LEU A 237 17.99 -2.70 -2.97
C LEU A 237 17.02 -3.79 -3.43
N SER A 238 17.03 -4.95 -2.78
CA SER A 238 16.06 -6.02 -3.11
C SER A 238 14.62 -5.57 -2.86
N ARG A 239 14.38 -4.73 -1.84
CA ARG A 239 13.07 -4.14 -1.59
C ARG A 239 12.81 -2.94 -2.49
N SER A 240 13.68 -1.93 -2.45
CA SER A 240 13.44 -0.64 -3.11
C SER A 240 13.43 -0.71 -4.64
N HIS A 241 14.19 -1.62 -5.24
CA HIS A 241 14.32 -1.74 -6.71
C HIS A 241 13.59 -2.96 -7.30
N ASN A 242 13.48 -4.04 -6.54
CA ASN A 242 12.96 -5.31 -7.07
C ASN A 242 11.65 -5.73 -6.39
N ASP A 243 11.19 -4.98 -5.39
CA ASP A 243 10.02 -5.32 -4.58
C ASP A 243 10.04 -6.81 -4.14
N ALA A 244 11.23 -7.29 -3.72
CA ALA A 244 11.37 -8.67 -3.25
C ALA A 244 10.49 -8.89 -2.01
N ASN A 245 9.76 -9.98 -1.96
CA ASN A 245 8.86 -10.31 -0.86
C ASN A 245 9.32 -11.52 -0.03
N VAL A 246 10.44 -12.12 -0.42
CA VAL A 246 11.11 -13.19 0.34
C VAL A 246 12.62 -12.92 0.37
N LEU A 247 13.17 -12.88 1.57
CA LEU A 247 14.61 -12.78 1.85
C LEU A 247 15.22 -14.18 1.98
N CYS A 248 16.29 -14.48 1.28
CA CYS A 248 17.03 -15.74 1.41
C CYS A 248 18.43 -15.50 1.94
N LEU A 249 18.81 -16.21 3.00
CA LEU A 249 20.09 -16.11 3.68
C LEU A 249 20.86 -17.43 3.70
N GLY A 250 22.17 -17.37 3.58
CA GLY A 250 23.07 -18.50 3.68
C GLY A 250 23.71 -18.59 5.06
N ALA A 251 23.38 -19.62 5.86
CA ALA A 251 23.90 -19.76 7.22
C ALA A 251 25.42 -19.88 7.29
N GLN A 252 26.08 -20.36 6.23
CA GLN A 252 27.54 -20.42 6.14
C GLN A 252 28.21 -19.04 6.01
N PHE A 253 27.48 -18.03 5.52
CA PHE A 253 28.05 -16.73 5.14
C PHE A 253 27.48 -15.59 5.97
N THR A 254 26.40 -15.82 6.70
CA THR A 254 25.65 -14.77 7.41
C THR A 254 25.63 -15.08 8.91
N PRO A 255 26.51 -14.46 9.70
CA PRO A 255 26.44 -14.55 11.17
C PRO A 255 25.08 -14.04 11.70
N PRO A 256 24.60 -14.54 12.86
CA PRO A 256 23.30 -14.16 13.42
C PRO A 256 23.09 -12.64 13.57
N ASP A 257 24.11 -11.88 13.98
CA ASP A 257 24.01 -10.42 14.12
C ASP A 257 23.86 -9.72 12.77
N GLN A 258 24.51 -10.22 11.74
CA GLN A 258 24.32 -9.73 10.38
C GLN A 258 22.92 -10.09 9.85
N ALA A 259 22.45 -11.31 10.09
CA ALA A 259 21.11 -11.74 9.67
C ALA A 259 20.02 -10.84 10.25
N ARG A 260 20.10 -10.46 11.53
CA ARG A 260 19.16 -9.52 12.15
C ARG A 260 19.14 -8.19 11.42
N ARG A 261 20.32 -7.60 11.16
CA ARG A 261 20.41 -6.34 10.40
C ARG A 261 19.85 -6.46 8.99
N LEU A 262 20.11 -7.58 8.27
CA LEU A 262 19.58 -7.79 6.94
C LEU A 262 18.05 -7.92 6.93
N VAL A 263 17.49 -8.53 7.96
CA VAL A 263 16.03 -8.64 8.13
C VAL A 263 15.39 -7.29 8.46
N ASP A 264 16.06 -6.46 9.28
CA ASP A 264 15.58 -5.13 9.63
C ASP A 264 15.59 -4.16 8.42
N LEU A 265 16.53 -4.34 7.49
CA LEU A 265 16.68 -3.55 6.27
C LEU A 265 15.78 -4.00 5.11
N PHE A 266 15.31 -5.24 5.19
CA PHE A 266 14.41 -5.85 4.21
C PHE A 266 12.95 -5.59 4.56
#